data_bcaacbaf38bc197bac2b59d4769814b9
#
_entry.id   bcaacbaf38bc197bac2b59d4769814b9
#
_cell.length_a   1.000
_cell.length_b   1.000
_cell.length_c   1.000
_cell.angle_alpha   90.00
_cell.angle_beta   90.00
_cell.angle_gamma   90.00
#
_symmetry.space_group_name_H-M   'P 1'
#
loop_
_entity.id
_entity.type
_entity.pdbx_description
1 polymer ?
#
loop_
_entity_poly.entity_id
_entity_poly.type
_entity_poly.pdbx_seq_one_letter_code
_entity_poly.pdbx_strand_id
1 'polypeptide(L)'
;MLSKSPNLEYLRSFHMVAECGSISQAVTKNNITRPTLSRHIQLLEDELGLALFRRTKKGLELTVKGGKVFTYSESIFQIATDMFDDVLETKSLLSGPVKVVASSGITSIILSKIFNKISTLSSDIELHVKPVSEVSEQLLNENDISIQTLRPTRANLITRKLGEVNCGAYASKDYLNKKGTPDSLTDLGDHYLVGDIQTGGLRDKFVNLFGPEIASQILHLRCDDHSVAWRMVVEGCGIGITHISHGDSEPRVSRILKELPTITYPVWLVTHEEIKDTPRIRYIYDLIAEQFNKV
;
A
#
# COMPACT_ATOMS: atom_id res chain seq x y z
N MET A 1 21.64 -36.12 -11.80
CA MET A 1 21.50 -34.87 -12.55
C MET A 1 21.43 -33.58 -11.70
N LEU A 2 21.88 -33.60 -10.45
CA LEU A 2 21.94 -32.42 -9.56
C LEU A 2 23.32 -31.75 -9.49
N SER A 3 24.27 -32.16 -10.35
CA SER A 3 25.70 -31.73 -10.29
C SER A 3 25.98 -30.31 -10.83
N LYS A 4 24.97 -29.52 -11.16
CA LYS A 4 25.11 -28.13 -11.65
C LYS A 4 24.07 -27.16 -11.03
N SER A 5 23.57 -27.47 -9.84
CA SER A 5 22.70 -26.51 -9.12
C SER A 5 23.57 -25.55 -8.32
N PRO A 6 23.30 -24.25 -8.37
CA PRO A 6 24.01 -23.29 -7.52
C PRO A 6 23.70 -23.58 -6.05
N ASN A 7 24.64 -23.22 -5.17
CA ASN A 7 24.42 -23.32 -3.73
C ASN A 7 23.25 -22.39 -3.32
N LEU A 8 22.18 -22.99 -2.77
CA LEU A 8 20.97 -22.25 -2.39
C LEU A 8 21.21 -21.21 -1.29
N GLU A 9 22.21 -21.40 -0.45
CA GLU A 9 22.58 -20.45 0.59
C GLU A 9 23.24 -19.19 -0.01
N TYR A 10 24.07 -19.38 -1.04
CA TYR A 10 24.66 -18.26 -1.78
C TYR A 10 23.57 -17.51 -2.59
N LEU A 11 22.68 -18.26 -3.23
CA LEU A 11 21.54 -17.72 -3.95
C LEU A 11 20.60 -16.91 -3.02
N ARG A 12 20.37 -17.40 -1.80
CA ARG A 12 19.58 -16.68 -0.78
C ARG A 12 20.24 -15.37 -0.37
N SER A 13 21.56 -15.40 -0.13
CA SER A 13 22.32 -14.20 0.21
C SER A 13 22.31 -13.15 -0.91
N PHE A 14 22.44 -13.60 -2.16
CA PHE A 14 22.29 -12.76 -3.35
C PHE A 14 20.88 -12.12 -3.41
N HIS A 15 19.84 -12.94 -3.27
CA HIS A 15 18.45 -12.49 -3.29
C HIS A 15 18.17 -11.40 -2.26
N MET A 16 18.58 -11.60 -0.99
CA MET A 16 18.44 -10.62 0.09
C MET A 16 19.09 -9.27 -0.25
N VAL A 17 20.29 -9.29 -0.85
CA VAL A 17 21.00 -8.07 -1.21
C VAL A 17 20.37 -7.39 -2.43
N ALA A 18 19.90 -8.17 -3.40
CA ALA A 18 19.19 -7.67 -4.57
C ALA A 18 17.86 -6.97 -4.20
N GLU A 19 17.09 -7.59 -3.31
CA GLU A 19 15.84 -7.02 -2.78
C GLU A 19 16.08 -5.70 -2.04
N CYS A 20 17.12 -5.63 -1.21
CA CYS A 20 17.45 -4.44 -0.43
C CYS A 20 18.20 -3.35 -1.21
N GLY A 21 18.76 -3.65 -2.38
CA GLY A 21 19.61 -2.73 -3.15
C GLY A 21 20.94 -2.35 -2.45
N SER A 22 21.21 -2.89 -1.26
CA SER A 22 22.35 -2.55 -0.42
C SER A 22 22.71 -3.68 0.55
N ILE A 23 24.00 -4.03 0.62
CA ILE A 23 24.50 -5.03 1.59
C ILE A 23 24.23 -4.56 3.03
N SER A 24 24.39 -3.27 3.31
CA SER A 24 24.17 -2.74 4.67
C SER A 24 22.70 -2.87 5.12
N GLN A 25 21.76 -2.62 4.23
CA GLN A 25 20.33 -2.81 4.51
C GLN A 25 19.98 -4.30 4.66
N ALA A 26 20.53 -5.16 3.82
CA ALA A 26 20.36 -6.61 3.92
C ALA A 26 20.87 -7.18 5.25
N VAL A 27 22.01 -6.69 5.74
CA VAL A 27 22.57 -7.03 7.08
C VAL A 27 21.56 -6.69 8.18
N THR A 28 21.05 -5.46 8.16
CA THR A 28 20.11 -4.99 9.22
C THR A 28 18.78 -5.77 9.20
N LYS A 29 18.28 -6.08 7.99
CA LYS A 29 16.97 -6.77 7.82
C LYS A 29 17.03 -8.25 8.18
N ASN A 30 18.17 -8.93 7.94
CA ASN A 30 18.25 -10.40 7.97
C ASN A 30 19.14 -10.98 9.06
N ASN A 31 19.71 -10.18 9.95
CA ASN A 31 20.61 -10.61 11.03
C ASN A 31 21.81 -11.46 10.55
N ILE A 32 22.35 -11.15 9.38
CA ILE A 32 23.53 -11.81 8.77
C ILE A 32 24.67 -10.81 8.71
N THR A 33 25.90 -11.27 8.92
CA THR A 33 27.06 -10.36 8.90
C THR A 33 27.45 -9.92 7.48
N ARG A 34 27.96 -8.70 7.36
CA ARG A 34 28.42 -8.16 6.08
C ARG A 34 29.48 -9.02 5.37
N PRO A 35 30.52 -9.56 6.09
CA PRO A 35 31.49 -10.45 5.47
C PRO A 35 30.85 -11.71 4.88
N THR A 36 29.86 -12.30 5.57
CA THR A 36 29.14 -13.50 5.10
C THR A 36 28.39 -13.21 3.81
N LEU A 37 27.58 -12.14 3.76
CA LEU A 37 26.85 -11.77 2.55
C LEU A 37 27.79 -11.51 1.36
N SER A 38 28.85 -10.73 1.60
CA SER A 38 29.82 -10.42 0.53
C SER A 38 30.52 -11.67 0.00
N ARG A 39 30.91 -12.60 0.90
CA ARG A 39 31.55 -13.87 0.53
C ARG A 39 30.59 -14.77 -0.26
N HIS A 40 29.32 -14.90 0.18
CA HIS A 40 28.33 -15.74 -0.51
C HIS A 40 28.04 -15.21 -1.91
N ILE A 41 27.93 -13.88 -2.08
CA ILE A 41 27.74 -13.28 -3.41
C ILE A 41 28.94 -13.57 -4.32
N GLN A 42 30.16 -13.39 -3.81
CA GLN A 42 31.36 -13.69 -4.57
C GLN A 42 31.41 -15.15 -5.01
N LEU A 43 31.11 -16.09 -4.10
CA LEU A 43 31.10 -17.51 -4.41
C LEU A 43 30.05 -17.87 -5.45
N LEU A 44 28.87 -17.22 -5.41
CA LEU A 44 27.81 -17.40 -6.42
C LEU A 44 28.26 -16.87 -7.79
N GLU A 45 28.88 -15.70 -7.82
CA GLU A 45 29.45 -15.11 -9.05
C GLU A 45 30.55 -16.00 -9.65
N ASP A 46 31.40 -16.58 -8.79
CA ASP A 46 32.46 -17.52 -9.21
C ASP A 46 31.86 -18.83 -9.75
N GLU A 47 30.84 -19.41 -9.10
CA GLU A 47 30.13 -20.61 -9.57
C GLU A 47 29.44 -20.39 -10.93
N LEU A 48 28.89 -19.21 -11.16
CA LEU A 48 28.18 -18.86 -12.39
C LEU A 48 29.13 -18.34 -13.49
N GLY A 49 30.33 -17.93 -13.12
CA GLY A 49 31.31 -17.33 -14.04
C GLY A 49 30.90 -15.94 -14.55
N LEU A 50 30.06 -15.21 -13.81
CA LEU A 50 29.56 -13.87 -14.19
C LEU A 50 29.29 -12.97 -12.99
N ALA A 51 29.47 -11.66 -13.20
CA ALA A 51 29.12 -10.66 -12.21
C ALA A 51 27.59 -10.48 -12.19
N LEU A 52 27.00 -10.54 -11.00
CA LEU A 52 25.59 -10.33 -10.76
C LEU A 52 25.28 -8.89 -10.34
N PHE A 53 26.25 -8.24 -9.68
CA PHE A 53 26.15 -6.84 -9.29
C PHE A 53 27.22 -5.99 -9.97
N ARG A 54 26.90 -4.70 -10.13
CA ARG A 54 27.84 -3.64 -10.49
C ARG A 54 27.81 -2.54 -9.44
N ARG A 55 28.95 -1.94 -9.16
CA ARG A 55 29.03 -0.75 -8.30
C ARG A 55 28.77 0.50 -9.11
N THR A 56 27.87 1.34 -8.63
CA THR A 56 27.56 2.63 -9.21
C THR A 56 27.73 3.73 -8.16
N LYS A 57 27.65 5.00 -8.60
CA LYS A 57 27.66 6.15 -7.68
C LYS A 57 26.44 6.15 -6.72
N LYS A 58 25.36 5.43 -7.06
CA LYS A 58 24.15 5.31 -6.26
C LYS A 58 24.14 4.07 -5.36
N GLY A 59 25.13 3.21 -5.43
CA GLY A 59 25.23 1.97 -4.64
C GLY A 59 25.45 0.74 -5.50
N LEU A 60 24.85 -0.36 -5.09
CA LEU A 60 24.93 -1.65 -5.75
C LEU A 60 23.73 -1.86 -6.66
N GLU A 61 23.96 -2.12 -7.94
CA GLU A 61 22.91 -2.37 -8.93
C GLU A 61 23.07 -3.75 -9.57
N LEU A 62 21.97 -4.40 -9.92
CA LEU A 62 22.01 -5.65 -10.66
C LEU A 62 22.53 -5.45 -12.09
N THR A 63 23.33 -6.39 -12.55
CA THR A 63 23.64 -6.52 -14.00
C THR A 63 22.43 -7.09 -14.74
N VAL A 64 22.43 -7.10 -16.06
CA VAL A 64 21.38 -7.76 -16.86
C VAL A 64 21.26 -9.25 -16.51
N LYS A 65 22.41 -9.91 -16.25
CA LYS A 65 22.43 -11.32 -15.82
C LYS A 65 21.97 -11.46 -14.37
N GLY A 66 22.37 -10.52 -13.48
CA GLY A 66 21.87 -10.43 -12.11
C GLY A 66 20.36 -10.31 -12.03
N GLY A 67 19.74 -9.48 -12.88
CA GLY A 67 18.30 -9.36 -12.96
C GLY A 67 17.60 -10.68 -13.32
N LYS A 68 18.17 -11.46 -14.26
CA LYS A 68 17.62 -12.79 -14.59
C LYS A 68 17.76 -13.76 -13.41
N VAL A 69 18.91 -13.79 -12.73
CA VAL A 69 19.12 -14.65 -11.56
C VAL A 69 18.17 -14.24 -10.43
N PHE A 70 17.90 -12.94 -10.26
CA PHE A 70 16.95 -12.45 -9.27
C PHE A 70 15.53 -13.00 -9.52
N THR A 71 15.01 -12.89 -10.73
CA THR A 71 13.68 -13.45 -11.09
C THR A 71 13.61 -14.95 -10.84
N TYR A 72 14.64 -15.72 -11.20
CA TYR A 72 14.68 -17.15 -10.90
C TYR A 72 14.74 -17.44 -9.40
N SER A 73 15.51 -16.65 -8.64
CA SER A 73 15.61 -16.81 -7.18
C SER A 73 14.26 -16.52 -6.48
N GLU A 74 13.48 -15.54 -6.93
CA GLU A 74 12.12 -15.31 -6.45
C GLU A 74 11.25 -16.56 -6.61
N SER A 75 11.27 -17.16 -7.79
CA SER A 75 10.51 -18.37 -8.08
C SER A 75 10.95 -19.57 -7.24
N ILE A 76 12.26 -19.76 -7.05
CA ILE A 76 12.80 -20.87 -6.25
C ILE A 76 12.38 -20.74 -4.78
N PHE A 77 12.50 -19.55 -4.19
CA PHE A 77 12.14 -19.34 -2.80
C PHE A 77 10.62 -19.38 -2.60
N GLN A 78 9.84 -18.98 -3.59
CA GLN A 78 8.39 -19.14 -3.54
C GLN A 78 8.01 -20.63 -3.53
N ILE A 79 8.57 -21.44 -4.44
CA ILE A 79 8.34 -22.89 -4.48
C ILE A 79 8.76 -23.57 -3.17
N ALA A 80 9.89 -23.13 -2.58
CA ALA A 80 10.35 -23.68 -1.29
C ALA A 80 9.35 -23.32 -0.17
N THR A 81 8.80 -22.13 -0.16
CA THR A 81 7.75 -21.70 0.79
C THR A 81 6.49 -22.53 0.58
N ASP A 82 6.03 -22.67 -0.67
CA ASP A 82 4.85 -23.47 -1.01
C ASP A 82 5.00 -24.95 -0.58
N MET A 83 6.21 -25.49 -0.75
CA MET A 83 6.53 -26.85 -0.28
C MET A 83 6.42 -26.98 1.25
N PHE A 84 6.96 -26.01 2.00
CA PHE A 84 6.83 -26.00 3.47
C PHE A 84 5.36 -25.91 3.89
N ASP A 85 4.60 -25.05 3.22
CA ASP A 85 3.18 -24.87 3.49
C ASP A 85 2.39 -26.15 3.18
N ASP A 86 2.69 -26.85 2.09
CA ASP A 86 2.06 -28.10 1.71
C ASP A 86 2.40 -29.25 2.69
N VAL A 87 3.69 -29.39 3.04
CA VAL A 87 4.15 -30.52 3.89
C VAL A 87 3.73 -30.35 5.35
N LEU A 88 3.68 -29.11 5.85
CA LEU A 88 3.26 -28.84 7.22
C LEU A 88 1.74 -28.75 7.38
N GLU A 89 0.97 -29.05 6.31
CA GLU A 89 -0.49 -28.87 6.28
C GLU A 89 -0.94 -27.45 6.67
N THR A 90 -0.02 -26.46 6.50
CA THR A 90 -0.26 -25.08 6.89
C THR A 90 -1.40 -24.48 6.05
N LYS A 91 -1.67 -25.06 4.86
CA LYS A 91 -2.83 -24.69 4.04
C LYS A 91 -4.16 -24.89 4.77
N SER A 92 -4.30 -25.92 5.62
CA SER A 92 -5.51 -26.09 6.42
C SER A 92 -5.63 -25.02 7.52
N LEU A 93 -4.52 -24.49 8.02
CA LEU A 93 -4.47 -23.41 9.00
C LEU A 93 -4.75 -22.03 8.40
N LEU A 94 -4.54 -21.89 7.09
CA LEU A 94 -4.82 -20.66 6.35
C LEU A 94 -6.22 -20.63 5.74
N SER A 95 -7.04 -21.68 5.91
CA SER A 95 -8.40 -21.73 5.37
C SER A 95 -9.41 -20.96 6.23
N GLY A 96 -10.45 -20.44 5.57
CA GLY A 96 -11.59 -19.82 6.21
C GLY A 96 -11.66 -18.30 6.05
N PRO A 97 -12.68 -17.67 6.66
CA PRO A 97 -12.93 -16.25 6.46
C PRO A 97 -11.93 -15.35 7.21
N VAL A 98 -11.54 -14.26 6.55
CA VAL A 98 -10.84 -13.11 7.15
C VAL A 98 -11.63 -11.85 6.82
N LYS A 99 -12.09 -11.16 7.86
CA LYS A 99 -12.89 -9.94 7.74
C LYS A 99 -12.00 -8.72 7.83
N VAL A 100 -12.00 -7.92 6.77
CA VAL A 100 -11.22 -6.68 6.68
C VAL A 100 -12.15 -5.49 6.54
N VAL A 101 -12.03 -4.50 7.41
CA VAL A 101 -12.74 -3.22 7.31
C VAL A 101 -11.75 -2.09 7.04
N ALA A 102 -12.07 -1.23 6.08
CA ALA A 102 -11.28 -0.05 5.75
C ALA A 102 -12.15 1.05 5.15
N SER A 103 -11.62 2.28 5.09
CA SER A 103 -12.30 3.34 4.35
C SER A 103 -12.43 2.97 2.86
N SER A 104 -13.53 3.40 2.22
CA SER A 104 -13.79 3.09 0.80
C SER A 104 -12.66 3.60 -0.10
N GLY A 105 -12.04 4.73 0.22
CA GLY A 105 -10.87 5.24 -0.51
C GLY A 105 -9.66 4.31 -0.40
N ILE A 106 -9.28 3.88 0.81
CA ILE A 106 -8.17 2.93 1.00
C ILE A 106 -8.48 1.60 0.32
N THR A 107 -9.71 1.11 0.46
CA THR A 107 -10.16 -0.14 -0.14
C THR A 107 -10.03 -0.11 -1.66
N SER A 108 -10.58 0.90 -2.32
CA SER A 108 -10.62 0.98 -3.78
C SER A 108 -9.24 1.28 -4.39
N ILE A 109 -8.42 2.11 -3.75
CA ILE A 109 -7.16 2.61 -4.33
C ILE A 109 -5.97 1.71 -3.98
N ILE A 110 -5.90 1.23 -2.75
CA ILE A 110 -4.74 0.51 -2.21
C ILE A 110 -5.04 -0.98 -2.08
N LEU A 111 -6.08 -1.35 -1.31
CA LEU A 111 -6.34 -2.75 -0.99
C LEU A 111 -6.74 -3.56 -2.23
N SER A 112 -7.43 -2.97 -3.20
CA SER A 112 -7.77 -3.65 -4.45
C SER A 112 -6.55 -4.21 -5.17
N LYS A 113 -5.42 -3.48 -5.17
CA LYS A 113 -4.16 -3.94 -5.76
C LYS A 113 -3.49 -5.04 -4.93
N ILE A 114 -3.60 -4.97 -3.60
CA ILE A 114 -3.08 -5.98 -2.68
C ILE A 114 -3.90 -7.26 -2.80
N PHE A 115 -5.22 -7.17 -2.84
CA PHE A 115 -6.12 -8.33 -2.94
C PHE A 115 -5.98 -9.10 -4.25
N ASN A 116 -5.65 -8.42 -5.34
CA ASN A 116 -5.31 -9.12 -6.59
C ASN A 116 -4.13 -10.08 -6.41
N LYS A 117 -3.14 -9.72 -5.59
CA LYS A 117 -2.01 -10.62 -5.26
C LYS A 117 -2.45 -11.77 -4.32
N ILE A 118 -3.33 -11.50 -3.36
CA ILE A 118 -3.84 -12.52 -2.44
C ILE A 118 -4.58 -13.62 -3.21
N SER A 119 -5.42 -13.24 -4.18
CA SER A 119 -6.18 -14.20 -4.99
C SER A 119 -5.31 -15.17 -5.80
N THR A 120 -4.05 -14.80 -6.05
CA THR A 120 -3.08 -15.67 -6.74
C THR A 120 -2.27 -16.57 -5.79
N LEU A 121 -2.23 -16.26 -4.49
CA LEU A 121 -1.36 -16.91 -3.52
C LEU A 121 -2.06 -17.95 -2.63
N SER A 122 -3.38 -17.83 -2.40
CA SER A 122 -4.12 -18.77 -1.56
C SER A 122 -5.58 -18.85 -1.99
N SER A 123 -6.02 -20.06 -2.41
CA SER A 123 -7.40 -20.32 -2.81
C SER A 123 -8.35 -20.55 -1.64
N ASP A 124 -7.85 -20.80 -0.43
CA ASP A 124 -8.63 -21.30 0.71
C ASP A 124 -8.98 -20.21 1.73
N ILE A 125 -8.44 -19.00 1.56
CA ILE A 125 -8.80 -17.82 2.36
C ILE A 125 -9.99 -17.11 1.71
N GLU A 126 -11.08 -16.98 2.45
CA GLU A 126 -12.25 -16.22 2.06
C GLU A 126 -12.16 -14.79 2.63
N LEU A 127 -11.84 -13.81 1.78
CA LEU A 127 -11.71 -12.41 2.18
C LEU A 127 -13.06 -11.70 2.15
N HIS A 128 -13.53 -11.27 3.32
CA HIS A 128 -14.71 -10.43 3.48
C HIS A 128 -14.28 -8.98 3.68
N VAL A 129 -14.40 -8.17 2.65
CA VAL A 129 -14.01 -6.76 2.68
C VAL A 129 -15.22 -5.88 2.89
N LYS A 130 -15.20 -5.07 3.94
CA LYS A 130 -16.25 -4.10 4.28
C LYS A 130 -15.72 -2.68 4.08
N PRO A 131 -15.99 -2.03 2.94
CA PRO A 131 -15.68 -0.62 2.76
C PRO A 131 -16.68 0.22 3.56
N VAL A 132 -16.17 1.26 4.23
CA VAL A 132 -16.96 2.18 5.06
C VAL A 132 -16.47 3.62 4.88
N SER A 133 -17.24 4.60 5.28
CA SER A 133 -16.78 5.99 5.31
C SER A 133 -15.73 6.19 6.40
N GLU A 134 -16.03 5.67 7.60
CA GLU A 134 -15.13 5.71 8.75
C GLU A 134 -15.22 4.42 9.57
N VAL A 135 -14.09 3.99 10.13
CA VAL A 135 -14.04 2.77 10.96
C VAL A 135 -14.44 3.14 12.39
N SER A 136 -15.65 2.78 12.79
CA SER A 136 -16.15 2.95 14.16
C SER A 136 -15.59 1.88 15.11
N GLU A 137 -15.71 2.12 16.42
CA GLU A 137 -15.32 1.11 17.43
C GLU A 137 -16.10 -0.21 17.30
N GLN A 138 -17.39 -0.13 16.94
CA GLN A 138 -18.18 -1.33 16.71
C GLN A 138 -17.61 -2.14 15.54
N LEU A 139 -17.26 -1.48 14.45
CA LEU A 139 -16.66 -2.13 13.27
C LEU A 139 -15.30 -2.74 13.57
N LEU A 140 -14.51 -2.14 14.46
CA LEU A 140 -13.28 -2.75 14.96
C LEU A 140 -13.53 -4.09 15.65
N ASN A 141 -14.59 -4.21 16.45
CA ASN A 141 -14.91 -5.44 17.17
C ASN A 141 -15.50 -6.53 16.27
N GLU A 142 -16.16 -6.17 15.17
CA GLU A 142 -16.82 -7.10 14.24
C GLU A 142 -15.88 -7.67 13.17
N ASN A 143 -14.67 -7.11 13.03
CA ASN A 143 -13.73 -7.45 11.97
C ASN A 143 -12.36 -7.86 12.52
N ASP A 144 -11.69 -8.75 11.82
CA ASP A 144 -10.38 -9.29 12.23
C ASP A 144 -9.25 -8.28 12.01
N ILE A 145 -9.32 -7.54 10.92
CA ILE A 145 -8.32 -6.54 10.51
C ILE A 145 -9.02 -5.24 10.16
N SER A 146 -8.49 -4.12 10.63
CA SER A 146 -8.95 -2.81 10.20
C SER A 146 -7.82 -1.95 9.67
N ILE A 147 -8.14 -1.10 8.69
CA ILE A 147 -7.21 -0.13 8.13
C ILE A 147 -7.85 1.25 8.17
N GLN A 148 -7.22 2.16 8.90
CA GLN A 148 -7.80 3.44 9.24
C GLN A 148 -6.77 4.57 9.28
N THR A 149 -7.26 5.81 9.20
CA THR A 149 -6.42 7.01 9.18
C THR A 149 -6.17 7.59 10.58
N LEU A 150 -6.94 7.16 11.58
CA LEU A 150 -6.76 7.54 12.96
C LEU A 150 -6.12 6.39 13.74
N ARG A 151 -5.16 6.72 14.61
CA ARG A 151 -4.57 5.72 15.49
C ARG A 151 -5.55 5.35 16.60
N PRO A 152 -5.96 4.07 16.73
CA PRO A 152 -6.77 3.65 17.85
C PRO A 152 -5.96 3.70 19.14
N THR A 153 -6.64 4.04 20.25
CA THR A 153 -6.01 4.23 21.57
C THR A 153 -6.29 3.08 22.54
N ARG A 154 -7.05 2.07 22.14
CA ARG A 154 -7.42 0.93 22.99
C ARG A 154 -6.24 0.00 23.24
N ALA A 155 -6.11 -0.47 24.50
CA ALA A 155 -4.98 -1.28 24.95
C ALA A 155 -4.95 -2.71 24.37
N ASN A 156 -6.12 -3.27 23.97
CA ASN A 156 -6.23 -4.63 23.46
C ASN A 156 -6.09 -4.73 21.92
N LEU A 157 -5.58 -3.67 21.30
CA LEU A 157 -5.35 -3.61 19.86
C LEU A 157 -3.87 -3.57 19.53
N ILE A 158 -3.48 -4.37 18.56
CA ILE A 158 -2.17 -4.28 17.91
C ILE A 158 -2.26 -3.31 16.76
N THR A 159 -1.44 -2.27 16.80
CA THR A 159 -1.43 -1.21 15.80
C THR A 159 -0.08 -1.09 15.13
N ARG A 160 -0.07 -1.03 13.80
CA ARG A 160 1.13 -0.80 12.99
C ARG A 160 0.90 0.37 12.05
N LYS A 161 1.78 1.39 12.09
CA LYS A 161 1.77 2.44 11.08
C LYS A 161 2.29 1.87 9.76
N LEU A 162 1.47 1.88 8.70
CA LEU A 162 1.85 1.41 7.37
C LEU A 162 2.64 2.46 6.60
N GLY A 163 2.25 3.72 6.76
CA GLY A 163 2.84 4.84 6.05
C GLY A 163 1.94 6.06 6.12
N GLU A 164 2.12 6.94 5.15
CA GLU A 164 1.32 8.16 4.98
C GLU A 164 0.79 8.25 3.56
N VAL A 165 -0.41 8.80 3.42
CA VAL A 165 -1.06 9.03 2.14
C VAL A 165 -1.19 10.51 1.91
N ASN A 166 -0.74 10.94 0.74
CA ASN A 166 -0.82 12.32 0.29
C ASN A 166 -2.02 12.50 -0.64
N CYS A 167 -2.86 13.49 -0.36
CA CYS A 167 -4.02 13.85 -1.16
C CYS A 167 -3.84 15.19 -1.85
N GLY A 168 -4.43 15.29 -3.04
CA GLY A 168 -4.51 16.51 -3.83
C GLY A 168 -5.92 16.78 -4.29
N ALA A 169 -6.18 18.01 -4.73
CA ALA A 169 -7.43 18.43 -5.34
C ALA A 169 -7.41 18.14 -6.85
N TYR A 170 -8.52 17.61 -7.38
CA TYR A 170 -8.68 17.24 -8.78
C TYR A 170 -10.05 17.66 -9.30
N ALA A 171 -10.10 17.97 -10.59
CA ALA A 171 -11.34 18.14 -11.33
C ALA A 171 -11.21 17.55 -12.73
N SER A 172 -12.33 17.18 -13.37
CA SER A 172 -12.26 16.73 -14.74
C SER A 172 -11.86 17.88 -15.67
N LYS A 173 -11.15 17.53 -16.76
CA LYS A 173 -10.74 18.49 -17.79
C LYS A 173 -11.95 19.20 -18.38
N ASP A 174 -13.07 18.48 -18.58
CA ASP A 174 -14.31 19.07 -19.10
C ASP A 174 -14.96 20.07 -18.14
N TYR A 175 -14.90 19.80 -16.82
CA TYR A 175 -15.35 20.75 -15.81
C TYR A 175 -14.50 22.03 -15.82
N LEU A 176 -13.17 21.88 -15.83
CA LEU A 176 -12.23 23.00 -15.85
C LEU A 176 -12.35 23.84 -17.14
N ASN A 177 -12.59 23.22 -18.27
CA ASN A 177 -12.85 23.93 -19.53
C ASN A 177 -14.11 24.81 -19.48
N LYS A 178 -15.12 24.40 -18.72
CA LYS A 178 -16.40 25.12 -18.59
C LYS A 178 -16.36 26.19 -17.49
N LYS A 179 -15.73 25.91 -16.37
CA LYS A 179 -15.75 26.74 -15.15
C LYS A 179 -14.49 27.53 -14.88
N GLY A 180 -13.40 27.24 -15.62
CA GLY A 180 -12.06 27.75 -15.32
C GLY A 180 -11.31 26.85 -14.35
N THR A 181 -10.01 27.10 -14.22
CA THR A 181 -9.14 26.44 -13.25
C THR A 181 -8.93 27.39 -12.07
N PRO A 182 -9.22 27.00 -10.82
CA PRO A 182 -8.94 27.85 -9.67
C PRO A 182 -7.43 27.93 -9.43
N ASP A 183 -6.91 29.13 -9.28
CA ASP A 183 -5.49 29.40 -8.99
C ASP A 183 -5.23 29.60 -7.48
N SER A 184 -6.29 29.89 -6.71
CA SER A 184 -6.22 30.11 -5.27
C SER A 184 -7.39 29.46 -4.52
N LEU A 185 -7.29 29.44 -3.18
CA LEU A 185 -8.37 28.96 -2.32
C LEU A 185 -9.66 29.81 -2.41
N THR A 186 -9.49 31.10 -2.61
CA THR A 186 -10.63 32.03 -2.74
C THR A 186 -11.45 31.76 -3.99
N ASP A 187 -10.82 31.29 -5.07
CA ASP A 187 -11.50 30.97 -6.32
C ASP A 187 -12.42 29.76 -6.19
N LEU A 188 -12.20 28.92 -5.16
CA LEU A 188 -13.07 27.76 -4.87
C LEU A 188 -14.51 28.18 -4.54
N GLY A 189 -14.74 29.42 -4.12
CA GLY A 189 -16.07 29.96 -3.90
C GLY A 189 -16.99 29.91 -5.13
N ASP A 190 -16.41 29.95 -6.33
CA ASP A 190 -17.13 29.87 -7.61
C ASP A 190 -17.21 28.44 -8.18
N HIS A 191 -16.66 27.47 -7.46
CA HIS A 191 -16.63 26.07 -7.88
C HIS A 191 -17.49 25.17 -7.02
N TYR A 192 -17.88 24.02 -7.59
CA TYR A 192 -18.59 22.97 -6.86
C TYR A 192 -17.61 21.99 -6.24
N LEU A 193 -17.74 21.72 -4.95
CA LEU A 193 -17.00 20.65 -4.30
C LEU A 193 -17.84 19.38 -4.18
N VAL A 194 -17.21 18.24 -4.37
CA VAL A 194 -17.80 16.91 -4.30
C VAL A 194 -17.07 16.10 -3.23
N GLY A 195 -17.83 15.52 -2.29
CA GLY A 195 -17.27 14.60 -1.30
C GLY A 195 -17.92 14.74 0.07
N ASP A 196 -17.37 13.99 1.04
CA ASP A 196 -17.69 14.11 2.44
C ASP A 196 -16.54 14.82 3.17
N ILE A 197 -16.84 16.01 3.70
CA ILE A 197 -15.91 16.77 4.53
C ILE A 197 -16.21 16.55 6.02
N GLN A 198 -17.25 15.78 6.36
CA GLN A 198 -17.74 15.69 7.76
C GLN A 198 -17.04 14.61 8.58
N THR A 199 -16.42 13.62 7.95
CA THR A 199 -15.81 12.47 8.63
C THR A 199 -14.29 12.45 8.55
N GLY A 200 -13.65 11.81 9.51
CA GLY A 200 -12.23 11.42 9.48
C GLY A 200 -11.19 12.53 9.62
N GLY A 201 -11.48 13.63 10.27
CA GLY A 201 -10.52 14.73 10.47
C GLY A 201 -10.16 15.48 9.17
N LEU A 202 -10.73 15.08 8.04
CA LEU A 202 -10.59 15.79 6.77
C LEU A 202 -11.31 17.16 6.85
N ARG A 203 -12.45 17.21 7.52
CA ARG A 203 -13.17 18.46 7.78
C ARG A 203 -12.29 19.47 8.52
N ASP A 204 -11.65 19.05 9.61
CA ASP A 204 -10.85 19.96 10.42
C ASP A 204 -9.64 20.47 9.62
N LYS A 205 -9.02 19.59 8.83
CA LYS A 205 -7.94 20.00 7.91
C LYS A 205 -8.46 20.93 6.82
N PHE A 206 -9.64 20.66 6.30
CA PHE A 206 -10.27 21.50 5.27
C PHE A 206 -10.71 22.86 5.84
N VAL A 207 -11.33 22.88 7.02
CA VAL A 207 -11.66 24.08 7.75
C VAL A 207 -10.42 24.89 8.12
N ASN A 208 -9.36 24.21 8.55
CA ASN A 208 -8.09 24.86 8.88
C ASN A 208 -7.39 25.48 7.65
N LEU A 209 -7.53 24.87 6.47
CA LEU A 209 -6.93 25.35 5.22
C LEU A 209 -7.79 26.45 4.55
N PHE A 210 -9.11 26.33 4.60
CA PHE A 210 -10.03 27.14 3.80
C PHE A 210 -10.93 28.07 4.63
N GLY A 211 -10.95 27.90 5.96
CA GLY A 211 -11.87 28.59 6.85
C GLY A 211 -13.26 27.96 6.89
N PRO A 212 -14.00 28.16 8.01
CA PRO A 212 -15.31 27.53 8.24
C PRO A 212 -16.39 27.98 7.26
N GLU A 213 -16.34 29.24 6.80
CA GLU A 213 -17.33 29.80 5.89
C GLU A 213 -17.24 29.16 4.50
N ILE A 214 -16.04 29.08 3.95
CA ILE A 214 -15.77 28.44 2.66
C ILE A 214 -16.14 26.96 2.74
N ALA A 215 -15.72 26.25 3.78
CA ALA A 215 -16.05 24.85 3.98
C ALA A 215 -17.55 24.54 4.04
N SER A 216 -18.38 25.50 4.49
CA SER A 216 -19.85 25.33 4.57
C SER A 216 -20.59 25.66 3.29
N GLN A 217 -20.07 26.60 2.49
CA GLN A 217 -20.75 27.14 1.31
C GLN A 217 -20.45 26.36 0.02
N ILE A 218 -19.31 25.69 -0.05
CA ILE A 218 -18.80 25.13 -1.29
C ILE A 218 -19.23 23.67 -1.53
N LEU A 219 -19.73 22.97 -0.51
CA LEU A 219 -20.18 21.58 -0.65
C LEU A 219 -21.55 21.50 -1.32
N HIS A 220 -21.57 21.54 -2.64
CA HIS A 220 -22.77 21.42 -3.44
C HIS A 220 -23.26 19.98 -3.57
N LEU A 221 -22.32 19.00 -3.54
CA LEU A 221 -22.64 17.60 -3.71
C LEU A 221 -21.97 16.78 -2.60
N ARG A 222 -22.77 16.39 -1.62
CA ARG A 222 -22.33 15.59 -0.48
C ARG A 222 -22.43 14.12 -0.79
N CYS A 223 -21.34 13.40 -0.63
CA CYS A 223 -21.27 11.97 -0.79
C CYS A 223 -20.28 11.42 0.23
N ASP A 224 -20.76 10.58 1.13
CA ASP A 224 -19.98 9.96 2.20
C ASP A 224 -19.19 8.70 1.74
N ASP A 225 -19.42 8.24 0.51
CA ASP A 225 -18.56 7.23 -0.11
C ASP A 225 -17.51 7.87 -1.02
N HIS A 226 -16.25 7.68 -0.67
CA HIS A 226 -15.13 8.27 -1.41
C HIS A 226 -15.03 7.78 -2.87
N SER A 227 -15.34 6.51 -3.13
CA SER A 227 -15.25 5.94 -4.48
C SER A 227 -16.33 6.49 -5.39
N VAL A 228 -17.54 6.68 -4.84
CA VAL A 228 -18.67 7.31 -5.54
C VAL A 228 -18.36 8.79 -5.78
N ALA A 229 -17.91 9.52 -4.74
CA ALA A 229 -17.50 10.91 -4.88
C ALA A 229 -16.42 11.11 -5.94
N TRP A 230 -15.41 10.23 -5.96
CA TRP A 230 -14.37 10.27 -6.99
C TRP A 230 -14.95 10.07 -8.39
N ARG A 231 -15.87 9.13 -8.56
CA ARG A 231 -16.53 8.93 -9.85
C ARG A 231 -17.27 10.19 -10.32
N MET A 232 -17.95 10.87 -9.41
CA MET A 232 -18.63 12.16 -9.71
C MET A 232 -17.65 13.23 -10.18
N VAL A 233 -16.46 13.32 -9.55
CA VAL A 233 -15.39 14.24 -9.97
C VAL A 233 -14.94 13.93 -11.39
N VAL A 234 -14.71 12.67 -11.71
CA VAL A 234 -14.29 12.23 -13.04
C VAL A 234 -15.36 12.54 -14.10
N GLU A 235 -16.63 12.45 -13.74
CA GLU A 235 -17.77 12.81 -14.63
C GLU A 235 -18.07 14.32 -14.67
N GLY A 236 -17.27 15.16 -14.00
CA GLY A 236 -17.35 16.61 -14.12
C GLY A 236 -18.37 17.29 -13.20
N CYS A 237 -18.74 16.66 -12.11
CA CYS A 237 -19.68 17.27 -11.14
C CYS A 237 -19.02 18.39 -10.30
N GLY A 238 -17.68 18.45 -10.25
CA GLY A 238 -16.96 19.44 -9.47
C GLY A 238 -15.53 19.05 -9.14
N ILE A 239 -14.98 19.69 -8.10
CA ILE A 239 -13.65 19.45 -7.56
C ILE A 239 -13.77 18.46 -6.40
N GLY A 240 -12.88 17.47 -6.35
CA GLY A 240 -12.77 16.53 -5.23
C GLY A 240 -11.34 16.30 -4.81
N ILE A 241 -11.19 15.63 -3.67
CA ILE A 241 -9.88 15.30 -3.09
C ILE A 241 -9.69 13.78 -3.17
N THR A 242 -8.54 13.34 -3.66
CA THR A 242 -8.16 11.93 -3.68
C THR A 242 -6.65 11.76 -3.48
N HIS A 243 -6.21 10.51 -3.31
CA HIS A 243 -4.78 10.18 -3.27
C HIS A 243 -4.08 10.66 -4.53
N ILE A 244 -2.90 11.27 -4.38
CA ILE A 244 -2.15 11.84 -5.51
C ILE A 244 -1.86 10.77 -6.56
N SER A 245 -1.37 9.59 -6.15
CA SER A 245 -1.09 8.50 -7.08
C SER A 245 -2.32 8.02 -7.86
N HIS A 246 -3.51 8.09 -7.23
CA HIS A 246 -4.76 7.70 -7.87
C HIS A 246 -5.25 8.78 -8.84
N GLY A 247 -5.27 10.04 -8.40
CA GLY A 247 -5.69 11.15 -9.24
C GLY A 247 -4.79 11.35 -10.45
N ASP A 248 -3.48 11.26 -10.29
CA ASP A 248 -2.52 11.39 -11.39
C ASP A 248 -2.60 10.24 -12.40
N SER A 249 -3.14 9.08 -12.01
CA SER A 249 -3.35 7.93 -12.91
C SER A 249 -4.63 8.02 -13.76
N GLU A 250 -5.56 8.92 -13.45
CA GLU A 250 -6.82 9.09 -14.21
C GLU A 250 -6.64 10.17 -15.31
N PRO A 251 -6.62 9.80 -16.59
CA PRO A 251 -6.31 10.74 -17.68
C PRO A 251 -7.38 11.81 -17.93
N ARG A 252 -8.61 11.63 -17.43
CA ARG A 252 -9.72 12.56 -17.61
C ARG A 252 -9.71 13.72 -16.65
N VAL A 253 -8.91 13.67 -15.59
CA VAL A 253 -8.82 14.73 -14.58
C VAL A 253 -7.49 15.47 -14.67
N SER A 254 -7.44 16.63 -14.01
CA SER A 254 -6.21 17.37 -13.77
C SER A 254 -6.10 17.73 -12.30
N ARG A 255 -4.90 17.59 -11.76
CA ARG A 255 -4.59 18.09 -10.41
C ARG A 255 -4.54 19.62 -10.45
N ILE A 256 -5.27 20.26 -9.55
CA ILE A 256 -5.34 21.69 -9.38
C ILE A 256 -4.71 22.11 -8.05
N LEU A 257 -4.45 23.42 -7.85
CA LEU A 257 -3.93 24.00 -6.62
C LEU A 257 -2.65 23.26 -6.12
N LYS A 258 -1.73 22.93 -7.04
CA LYS A 258 -0.52 22.13 -6.76
C LYS A 258 0.44 22.80 -5.79
N GLU A 259 0.41 24.12 -5.72
CA GLU A 259 1.26 24.95 -4.86
C GLU A 259 0.80 24.95 -3.39
N LEU A 260 -0.41 24.45 -3.13
CA LEU A 260 -0.93 24.37 -1.77
C LEU A 260 -0.32 23.18 -1.01
N PRO A 261 -0.22 23.28 0.33
CA PRO A 261 0.22 22.18 1.17
C PRO A 261 -0.61 20.92 0.92
N THR A 262 0.06 19.82 0.71
CA THR A 262 -0.59 18.51 0.51
C THR A 262 -1.29 18.06 1.79
N ILE A 263 -2.50 17.58 1.67
CA ILE A 263 -3.21 16.94 2.79
C ILE A 263 -2.61 15.56 2.98
N THR A 264 -1.93 15.37 4.11
CA THR A 264 -1.27 14.11 4.46
C THR A 264 -1.94 13.50 5.68
N TYR A 265 -2.20 12.20 5.65
CA TYR A 265 -2.68 11.46 6.82
C TYR A 265 -2.01 10.09 6.95
N PRO A 266 -1.77 9.63 8.21
CA PRO A 266 -1.19 8.33 8.45
C PRO A 266 -2.21 7.22 8.16
N VAL A 267 -1.70 6.05 7.77
CA VAL A 267 -2.51 4.83 7.63
C VAL A 267 -2.04 3.82 8.65
N TRP A 268 -3.00 3.29 9.41
CA TRP A 268 -2.77 2.33 10.48
C TRP A 268 -3.43 1.00 10.14
N LEU A 269 -2.67 -0.07 10.29
CA LEU A 269 -3.15 -1.44 10.25
C LEU A 269 -3.36 -1.91 11.68
N VAL A 270 -4.53 -2.48 11.95
CA VAL A 270 -4.98 -2.81 13.30
C VAL A 270 -5.56 -4.22 13.33
N THR A 271 -5.26 -4.96 14.38
CA THR A 271 -5.89 -6.24 14.71
C THR A 271 -6.04 -6.40 16.22
N HIS A 272 -6.81 -7.38 16.67
CA HIS A 272 -6.99 -7.67 18.09
C HIS A 272 -5.85 -8.52 18.64
N GLU A 273 -5.43 -8.25 19.88
CA GLU A 273 -4.40 -9.03 20.59
C GLU A 273 -4.74 -10.53 20.64
N GLU A 274 -6.03 -10.85 20.84
CA GLU A 274 -6.52 -12.23 21.01
C GLU A 274 -6.42 -13.08 19.75
N ILE A 275 -6.48 -12.46 18.56
CA ILE A 275 -6.52 -13.17 17.28
C ILE A 275 -5.30 -12.94 16.40
N LYS A 276 -4.32 -12.14 16.87
CA LYS A 276 -3.11 -11.78 16.11
C LYS A 276 -2.30 -13.00 15.64
N ASP A 277 -2.36 -14.09 16.41
CA ASP A 277 -1.61 -15.33 16.14
C ASP A 277 -2.45 -16.39 15.39
N THR A 278 -3.70 -16.05 15.01
CA THR A 278 -4.51 -16.90 14.13
C THR A 278 -3.86 -16.93 12.74
N PRO A 279 -3.40 -18.08 12.22
CA PRO A 279 -2.50 -18.13 11.07
C PRO A 279 -3.03 -17.38 9.84
N ARG A 280 -4.30 -17.58 9.44
CA ARG A 280 -4.90 -16.88 8.30
C ARG A 280 -4.98 -15.38 8.48
N ILE A 281 -5.30 -14.89 9.71
CA ILE A 281 -5.40 -13.46 10.02
C ILE A 281 -3.99 -12.85 9.99
N ARG A 282 -3.03 -13.52 10.61
CA ARG A 282 -1.63 -13.11 10.62
C ARG A 282 -1.05 -13.01 9.22
N TYR A 283 -1.33 -14.02 8.38
CA TYR A 283 -0.89 -14.03 7.00
C TYR A 283 -1.40 -12.82 6.21
N ILE A 284 -2.71 -12.54 6.27
CA ILE A 284 -3.31 -11.38 5.59
C ILE A 284 -2.80 -10.06 6.18
N TYR A 285 -2.64 -9.98 7.50
CA TYR A 285 -2.10 -8.80 8.17
C TYR A 285 -0.68 -8.48 7.69
N ASP A 286 0.22 -9.47 7.68
CA ASP A 286 1.59 -9.28 7.24
C ASP A 286 1.68 -8.98 5.74
N LEU A 287 0.86 -9.62 4.92
CA LEU A 287 0.80 -9.36 3.48
C LEU A 287 0.34 -7.92 3.17
N ILE A 288 -0.69 -7.43 3.87
CA ILE A 288 -1.12 -6.03 3.75
C ILE A 288 0.03 -5.09 4.14
N ALA A 289 0.71 -5.39 5.25
CA ALA A 289 1.81 -4.57 5.75
C ALA A 289 3.01 -4.52 4.80
N GLU A 290 3.32 -5.63 4.13
CA GLU A 290 4.43 -5.70 3.15
C GLU A 290 4.09 -5.01 1.83
N GLN A 291 2.87 -5.18 1.36
CA GLN A 291 2.48 -4.68 0.05
C GLN A 291 2.11 -3.19 0.07
N PHE A 292 1.68 -2.65 1.21
CA PHE A 292 1.26 -1.25 1.31
C PHE A 292 2.31 -0.26 0.81
N ASN A 293 3.58 -0.50 1.12
CA ASN A 293 4.68 0.37 0.70
C ASN A 293 5.15 0.15 -0.77
N LYS A 294 4.59 -0.86 -1.45
CA LYS A 294 4.90 -1.19 -2.85
C LYS A 294 3.82 -0.70 -3.83
N VAL A 295 2.73 -0.16 -3.30
CA VAL A 295 1.58 0.39 -4.04
C VAL A 295 1.67 1.90 -4.11
#